data_307718d444fd47c849aa0b22863d2247
#
_entry.id   307718d444fd47c849aa0b22863d2247
#
_cell.length_a   1.000
_cell.length_b   1.000
_cell.length_c   1.000
_cell.angle_alpha   90.00
_cell.angle_beta   90.00
_cell.angle_gamma   90.00
#
_symmetry.space_group_name_H-M   'P 1'
#
loop_
_entity.id
_entity.type
_entity.pdbx_description
1 polymer ?
#
loop_
_entity_poly.entity_id
_entity_poly.type
_entity_poly.pdbx_seq_one_letter_code
_entity_poly.pdbx_strand_id
1 'polypeptide(L)'
;MYDAIEHGWYSYLNGHTLFFIPNNLDQDFQHLADTLDAFVITGGDDIALRRTVETKLASAMMQRNKPVVGICHGAFLLTDLLGGTIVDVDLHMEQLHPVMYFGEVKIVNSFHNIGIDKLHSTGTVLCTDELGHIESWIDGTLAGVVWHPERMDQPWLPDEIETLLFKENK
;
A
#
# COMPACT_ATOMS: atom_id res chain seq x y z
N MET A 1 20.65 -1.11 13.43
CA MET A 1 19.51 -0.81 12.52
C MET A 1 18.38 -0.29 13.39
N TYR A 2 17.67 0.73 13.00
CA TYR A 2 16.48 1.24 13.72
C TYR A 2 15.33 1.31 12.74
N ASP A 3 14.11 1.07 13.23
CA ASP A 3 12.88 1.25 12.46
C ASP A 3 12.44 2.71 12.60
N ALA A 4 12.04 3.33 11.49
CA ALA A 4 11.52 4.69 11.47
C ALA A 4 10.23 4.73 10.66
N ILE A 5 9.32 5.63 11.04
CA ILE A 5 8.10 5.91 10.30
C ILE A 5 8.01 7.40 10.02
N GLU A 6 7.50 7.76 8.86
CA GLU A 6 7.31 9.15 8.50
C GLU A 6 6.20 9.80 9.34
N HIS A 7 6.44 11.07 9.72
CA HIS A 7 5.49 11.84 10.53
C HIS A 7 4.12 12.02 9.83
N GLY A 8 4.09 12.06 8.50
CA GLY A 8 2.86 12.18 7.70
C GLY A 8 1.80 11.14 8.05
N TRP A 9 2.21 9.92 8.45
CA TRP A 9 1.31 8.85 8.84
C TRP A 9 0.45 9.18 10.06
N TYR A 10 1.00 9.91 11.05
CA TYR A 10 0.23 10.33 12.23
C TYR A 10 -0.88 11.31 11.88
N SER A 11 -0.64 12.19 10.91
CA SER A 11 -1.64 13.15 10.44
C SER A 11 -2.68 12.47 9.54
N TYR A 12 -2.22 11.60 8.64
CA TYR A 12 -3.07 10.92 7.66
C TYR A 12 -4.05 9.93 8.32
N LEU A 13 -3.58 9.15 9.29
CA LEU A 13 -4.39 8.18 10.04
C LEU A 13 -4.93 8.76 11.36
N ASN A 14 -5.08 10.08 11.44
CA ASN A 14 -5.63 10.74 12.63
C ASN A 14 -7.03 10.19 12.97
N GLY A 15 -7.28 9.92 14.26
CA GLY A 15 -8.53 9.32 14.74
C GLY A 15 -8.46 7.79 14.90
N HIS A 16 -7.38 7.14 14.44
CA HIS A 16 -7.15 5.70 14.62
C HIS A 16 -6.09 5.43 15.69
N THR A 17 -6.17 4.26 16.32
CA THR A 17 -5.10 3.78 17.21
C THR A 17 -4.03 3.09 16.36
N LEU A 18 -2.82 3.63 16.37
CA LEU A 18 -1.71 3.14 15.55
C LEU A 18 -0.79 2.22 16.35
N PHE A 19 -0.52 1.03 15.79
CA PHE A 19 0.49 0.10 16.27
C PHE A 19 1.63 0.03 15.26
N PHE A 20 2.83 0.45 15.66
CA PHE A 20 4.02 0.34 14.82
C PHE A 20 4.64 -1.04 14.98
N ILE A 21 4.67 -1.81 13.90
CA ILE A 21 5.20 -3.17 13.90
C ILE A 21 6.70 -3.10 13.60
N PRO A 22 7.58 -3.48 14.55
CA PRO A 22 9.02 -3.46 14.31
C PRO A 22 9.45 -4.58 13.35
N ASN A 23 10.55 -4.36 12.64
CA ASN A 23 11.15 -5.37 11.75
C ASN A 23 11.88 -6.44 12.58
N ASN A 24 11.12 -7.24 13.30
CA ASN A 24 11.58 -8.34 14.16
C ASN A 24 10.81 -9.63 13.84
N LEU A 25 11.51 -10.76 13.75
CA LEU A 25 10.90 -12.06 13.48
C LEU A 25 10.39 -12.76 14.75
N ASP A 26 10.79 -12.33 15.94
CA ASP A 26 10.39 -12.90 17.23
C ASP A 26 9.02 -12.34 17.70
N GLN A 27 8.09 -12.15 16.76
CA GLN A 27 6.72 -11.67 17.02
C GLN A 27 5.71 -12.78 16.76
N ASP A 28 4.62 -12.76 17.50
CA ASP A 28 3.46 -13.61 17.19
C ASP A 28 2.58 -12.92 16.14
N PHE A 29 2.84 -13.20 14.87
CA PHE A 29 2.08 -12.64 13.73
C PHE A 29 0.62 -13.06 13.73
N GLN A 30 0.29 -14.22 14.29
CA GLN A 30 -1.10 -14.66 14.41
C GLN A 30 -1.85 -13.81 15.44
N HIS A 31 -1.25 -13.59 16.60
CA HIS A 31 -1.83 -12.72 17.61
C HIS A 31 -1.95 -11.26 17.15
N LEU A 32 -0.94 -10.74 16.43
CA LEU A 32 -1.03 -9.41 15.81
C LEU A 32 -2.21 -9.32 14.83
N ALA A 33 -2.35 -10.31 13.96
CA ALA A 33 -3.44 -10.34 13.00
C ALA A 33 -4.82 -10.52 13.66
N ASP A 34 -4.92 -11.15 14.83
CA ASP A 34 -6.16 -11.20 15.62
C ASP A 34 -6.53 -9.82 16.20
N THR A 35 -5.51 -9.05 16.61
CA THR A 35 -5.67 -7.78 17.33
C THR A 35 -5.92 -6.59 16.40
N LEU A 36 -5.24 -6.55 15.24
CA LEU A 36 -5.33 -5.44 14.30
C LEU A 36 -6.63 -5.49 13.49
N ASP A 37 -7.24 -4.34 13.22
CA ASP A 37 -8.39 -4.20 12.32
C ASP A 37 -7.96 -4.09 10.87
N ALA A 38 -6.83 -3.43 10.60
CA ALA A 38 -6.21 -3.28 9.27
C ALA A 38 -4.69 -3.26 9.39
N PHE A 39 -3.99 -3.55 8.29
CA PHE A 39 -2.54 -3.45 8.21
C PHE A 39 -2.14 -2.57 7.01
N VAL A 40 -1.37 -1.52 7.27
CA VAL A 40 -0.79 -0.66 6.25
C VAL A 40 0.70 -0.98 6.11
N ILE A 41 1.11 -1.39 4.92
CA ILE A 41 2.52 -1.57 4.55
C ILE A 41 2.99 -0.27 3.91
N THR A 42 3.84 0.47 4.61
CA THR A 42 4.27 1.81 4.21
C THR A 42 5.31 1.79 3.08
N GLY A 43 5.56 2.94 2.47
CA GLY A 43 6.67 3.14 1.54
C GLY A 43 8.05 2.96 2.21
N GLY A 44 9.11 2.94 1.39
CA GLY A 44 10.51 2.84 1.82
C GLY A 44 11.29 1.72 1.12
N ASP A 45 12.51 1.45 1.61
CA ASP A 45 13.41 0.48 0.98
C ASP A 45 12.96 -0.98 1.17
N ASP A 46 13.14 -1.79 0.13
CA ASP A 46 12.90 -3.24 0.17
C ASP A 46 14.08 -3.97 0.83
N ILE A 47 14.07 -4.03 2.16
CA ILE A 47 15.09 -4.73 2.96
C ILE A 47 14.57 -6.12 3.30
N ALA A 48 15.39 -7.16 3.12
CA ALA A 48 14.99 -8.57 3.27
C ALA A 48 14.28 -8.89 4.60
N LEU A 49 14.75 -8.32 5.73
CA LEU A 49 14.12 -8.53 7.03
C LEU A 49 12.72 -7.88 7.08
N ARG A 50 12.60 -6.64 6.62
CA ARG A 50 11.35 -5.90 6.52
C ARG A 50 10.36 -6.67 5.65
N ARG A 51 10.76 -7.03 4.43
CA ARG A 51 9.95 -7.82 3.50
C ARG A 51 9.43 -9.11 4.15
N THR A 52 10.28 -9.81 4.91
CA THR A 52 9.87 -11.05 5.58
C THR A 52 8.81 -10.81 6.66
N VAL A 53 8.97 -9.76 7.47
CA VAL A 53 8.01 -9.39 8.53
C VAL A 53 6.67 -8.98 7.91
N GLU A 54 6.71 -8.10 6.91
CA GLU A 54 5.52 -7.60 6.21
C GLU A 54 4.76 -8.73 5.51
N THR A 55 5.47 -9.63 4.81
CA THR A 55 4.85 -10.80 4.16
C THR A 55 4.17 -11.74 5.17
N LYS A 56 4.81 -12.00 6.31
CA LYS A 56 4.23 -12.87 7.36
C LYS A 56 2.97 -12.27 7.96
N LEU A 57 3.00 -10.96 8.30
CA LEU A 57 1.83 -10.31 8.87
C LEU A 57 0.71 -10.15 7.82
N ALA A 58 1.04 -9.73 6.59
CA ALA A 58 0.07 -9.67 5.51
C ALA A 58 -0.63 -11.01 5.28
N SER A 59 0.14 -12.11 5.22
CA SER A 59 -0.44 -13.46 5.07
C SER A 59 -1.36 -13.83 6.23
N ALA A 60 -1.00 -13.47 7.48
CA ALA A 60 -1.85 -13.73 8.65
C ALA A 60 -3.15 -12.90 8.65
N MET A 61 -3.10 -11.64 8.17
CA MET A 61 -4.26 -10.76 7.97
C MET A 61 -5.19 -11.30 6.87
N MET A 62 -4.60 -11.72 5.72
CA MET A 62 -5.33 -12.32 4.61
C MET A 62 -6.11 -13.57 5.04
N GLN A 63 -5.51 -14.46 5.83
CA GLN A 63 -6.18 -15.64 6.38
C GLN A 63 -7.42 -15.31 7.23
N ARG A 64 -7.48 -14.09 7.77
CA ARG A 64 -8.59 -13.55 8.57
C ARG A 64 -9.55 -12.68 7.77
N ASN A 65 -9.30 -12.55 6.49
CA ASN A 65 -10.05 -11.65 5.61
C ASN A 65 -10.08 -10.19 6.12
N LYS A 66 -8.95 -9.75 6.71
CA LYS A 66 -8.77 -8.39 7.22
C LYS A 66 -8.06 -7.51 6.20
N PRO A 67 -8.34 -6.19 6.18
CA PRO A 67 -7.74 -5.25 5.24
C PRO A 67 -6.20 -5.21 5.32
N VAL A 68 -5.55 -5.27 4.15
CA VAL A 68 -4.12 -4.97 3.98
C VAL A 68 -3.96 -3.99 2.83
N VAL A 69 -3.41 -2.83 3.12
CA VAL A 69 -3.16 -1.79 2.10
C VAL A 69 -1.67 -1.51 2.00
N GLY A 70 -1.12 -1.69 0.81
CA GLY A 70 0.27 -1.39 0.49
C GLY A 70 0.40 0.01 -0.12
N ILE A 71 1.35 0.80 0.39
CA ILE A 71 1.70 2.12 -0.14
C ILE A 71 3.13 2.07 -0.69
N CYS A 72 3.32 2.49 -1.94
CA CYS A 72 4.59 2.49 -2.66
C CYS A 72 5.27 1.11 -2.57
N HIS A 73 6.34 0.96 -1.78
CA HIS A 73 6.96 -0.34 -1.51
C HIS A 73 5.92 -1.43 -1.15
N GLY A 74 4.96 -1.11 -0.29
CA GLY A 74 3.91 -2.05 0.11
C GLY A 74 3.01 -2.48 -1.05
N ALA A 75 2.70 -1.59 -2.01
CA ALA A 75 1.94 -1.92 -3.20
C ALA A 75 2.71 -2.90 -4.10
N PHE A 76 4.01 -2.66 -4.30
CA PHE A 76 4.88 -3.57 -5.05
C PHE A 76 5.02 -4.92 -4.37
N LEU A 77 5.23 -4.93 -3.04
CA LEU A 77 5.31 -6.16 -2.25
C LEU A 77 4.04 -7.02 -2.39
N LEU A 78 2.86 -6.43 -2.24
CA LEU A 78 1.59 -7.14 -2.37
C LEU A 78 1.37 -7.61 -3.81
N THR A 79 1.69 -6.79 -4.80
CA THR A 79 1.60 -7.17 -6.22
C THR A 79 2.46 -8.39 -6.54
N ASP A 80 3.72 -8.40 -6.09
CA ASP A 80 4.64 -9.53 -6.27
C ASP A 80 4.16 -10.78 -5.51
N LEU A 81 3.73 -10.62 -4.26
CA LEU A 81 3.20 -11.71 -3.44
C LEU A 81 1.98 -12.41 -4.07
N LEU A 82 1.16 -11.66 -4.79
CA LEU A 82 -0.02 -12.16 -5.50
C LEU A 82 0.28 -12.65 -6.93
N GLY A 83 1.52 -12.52 -7.40
CA GLY A 83 1.95 -12.98 -8.72
C GLY A 83 1.69 -12.00 -9.86
N GLY A 84 1.60 -10.71 -9.56
CA GLY A 84 1.62 -9.63 -10.55
C GLY A 84 3.02 -9.39 -11.11
N THR A 85 3.15 -8.46 -12.05
CA THR A 85 4.42 -8.14 -12.72
C THR A 85 4.84 -6.70 -12.45
N ILE A 86 6.10 -6.52 -12.04
CA ILE A 86 6.74 -5.24 -11.79
C ILE A 86 7.79 -5.00 -12.87
N VAL A 87 7.90 -3.78 -13.36
CA VAL A 87 8.83 -3.35 -14.42
C VAL A 87 9.58 -2.08 -13.99
N ASP A 88 10.74 -1.84 -14.59
CA ASP A 88 11.43 -0.57 -14.43
C ASP A 88 10.67 0.53 -15.18
N VAL A 89 10.54 1.71 -14.57
CA VAL A 89 9.95 2.91 -15.18
C VAL A 89 10.88 4.10 -15.01
N ASP A 90 10.93 4.95 -16.03
CA ASP A 90 11.67 6.21 -15.99
C ASP A 90 10.75 7.37 -15.59
N LEU A 91 11.35 8.45 -15.05
CA LEU A 91 10.70 9.74 -14.79
C LEU A 91 9.62 9.75 -13.68
N HIS A 92 9.68 8.84 -12.71
CA HIS A 92 8.73 8.77 -11.58
C HIS A 92 9.34 9.12 -10.22
N MET A 93 10.51 9.79 -10.20
CA MET A 93 11.21 10.17 -8.97
C MET A 93 10.95 11.65 -8.62
N GLU A 94 10.46 11.89 -7.41
CA GLU A 94 10.28 13.22 -6.81
C GLU A 94 9.48 14.21 -7.67
N GLN A 95 8.36 13.76 -8.25
CA GLN A 95 7.52 14.59 -9.10
C GLN A 95 6.03 14.40 -8.82
N LEU A 96 5.22 15.29 -9.39
CA LEU A 96 3.77 15.12 -9.50
C LEU A 96 3.45 14.60 -10.89
N HIS A 97 2.54 13.64 -11.00
CA HIS A 97 2.06 13.15 -12.28
C HIS A 97 0.54 12.86 -12.26
N PRO A 98 -0.10 12.87 -13.42
CA PRO A 98 -1.51 12.52 -13.51
C PRO A 98 -1.71 11.01 -13.43
N VAL A 99 -2.79 10.62 -12.73
CA VAL A 99 -3.35 9.27 -12.81
C VAL A 99 -4.80 9.34 -13.26
N MET A 100 -5.24 8.34 -14.01
CA MET A 100 -6.61 8.23 -14.49
C MET A 100 -7.41 7.34 -13.53
N TYR A 101 -8.46 7.90 -12.91
CA TYR A 101 -9.40 7.21 -12.03
C TYR A 101 -10.81 7.31 -12.61
N PHE A 102 -11.36 6.24 -13.17
CA PHE A 102 -12.68 6.18 -13.80
C PHE A 102 -13.02 7.34 -14.76
N GLY A 103 -12.04 7.78 -15.54
CA GLY A 103 -12.19 8.87 -16.49
C GLY A 103 -11.92 10.28 -15.93
N GLU A 104 -11.63 10.40 -14.64
CA GLU A 104 -11.16 11.62 -14.00
C GLU A 104 -9.65 11.62 -13.85
N VAL A 105 -9.03 12.76 -14.08
CA VAL A 105 -7.59 12.97 -13.83
C VAL A 105 -7.39 13.42 -12.39
N LYS A 106 -6.53 12.72 -11.66
CA LYS A 106 -6.04 13.11 -10.34
C LYS A 106 -4.54 13.35 -10.42
N ILE A 107 -4.03 14.33 -9.69
CA ILE A 107 -2.58 14.60 -9.60
C ILE A 107 -2.07 14.01 -8.29
N VAL A 108 -1.08 13.13 -8.39
CA VAL A 108 -0.47 12.44 -7.26
C VAL A 108 1.04 12.65 -7.24
N ASN A 109 1.68 12.39 -6.11
CA ASN A 109 3.14 12.41 -6.01
C ASN A 109 3.73 11.05 -6.44
N SER A 110 5.01 11.06 -6.83
CA SER A 110 5.72 9.87 -7.25
C SER A 110 7.14 9.86 -6.70
N PHE A 111 7.54 8.72 -6.09
CA PHE A 111 8.85 8.50 -5.48
C PHE A 111 9.41 7.11 -5.82
N HIS A 112 9.12 6.58 -7.00
CA HIS A 112 9.50 5.24 -7.43
C HIS A 112 10.14 5.25 -8.82
N ASN A 113 10.92 4.22 -9.11
CA ASN A 113 11.55 3.95 -10.41
C ASN A 113 11.14 2.55 -10.95
N ILE A 114 10.14 1.95 -10.35
CA ILE A 114 9.51 0.71 -10.79
C ILE A 114 8.00 0.93 -10.88
N GLY A 115 7.32 0.22 -11.77
CA GLY A 115 5.88 0.31 -12.01
C GLY A 115 5.23 -1.07 -12.00
N ILE A 116 3.91 -1.11 -11.84
CA ILE A 116 3.13 -2.34 -11.93
C ILE A 116 2.61 -2.45 -13.37
N ASP A 117 3.10 -3.46 -14.11
CA ASP A 117 2.66 -3.75 -15.50
C ASP A 117 1.36 -4.56 -15.51
N LYS A 118 1.28 -5.60 -14.64
CA LYS A 118 0.12 -6.50 -14.59
C LYS A 118 -0.22 -6.90 -13.19
N LEU A 119 -1.53 -6.97 -12.91
CA LEU A 119 -2.05 -7.61 -11.71
C LEU A 119 -2.18 -9.14 -11.93
N HIS A 120 -2.33 -9.85 -10.84
CA HIS A 120 -2.88 -11.21 -10.82
C HIS A 120 -4.34 -11.22 -11.31
N SER A 121 -4.89 -12.41 -11.58
CA SER A 121 -6.15 -12.57 -12.33
C SER A 121 -7.42 -12.03 -11.66
N THR A 122 -7.42 -11.81 -10.34
CA THR A 122 -8.60 -11.35 -9.58
C THR A 122 -8.55 -9.86 -9.22
N GLY A 123 -7.39 -9.22 -9.34
CA GLY A 123 -7.22 -7.80 -9.01
C GLY A 123 -7.94 -6.87 -9.99
N THR A 124 -8.54 -5.82 -9.46
CA THR A 124 -9.18 -4.74 -10.22
C THR A 124 -8.30 -3.51 -10.22
N VAL A 125 -7.95 -3.01 -11.40
CA VAL A 125 -7.21 -1.75 -11.58
C VAL A 125 -8.14 -0.59 -11.27
N LEU A 126 -7.71 0.33 -10.40
CA LEU A 126 -8.43 1.56 -10.08
C LEU A 126 -7.83 2.78 -10.78
N CYS A 127 -6.50 2.90 -10.77
CA CYS A 127 -5.80 4.00 -11.43
C CYS A 127 -4.66 3.50 -12.32
N THR A 128 -4.42 4.22 -13.41
CA THR A 128 -3.24 4.06 -14.26
C THR A 128 -2.58 5.40 -14.53
N ASP A 129 -1.26 5.39 -14.82
CA ASP A 129 -0.56 6.54 -15.37
C ASP A 129 -0.85 6.72 -16.89
N GLU A 130 -0.23 7.73 -17.51
CA GLU A 130 -0.38 8.02 -18.94
C GLU A 130 0.25 6.94 -19.85
N LEU A 131 1.17 6.13 -19.32
CA LEU A 131 1.84 5.04 -20.03
C LEU A 131 1.11 3.69 -19.87
N GLY A 132 0.09 3.66 -19.00
CA GLY A 132 -0.72 2.48 -18.72
C GLY A 132 -0.20 1.61 -17.57
N HIS A 133 0.82 2.07 -16.81
CA HIS A 133 1.22 1.38 -15.60
C HIS A 133 0.14 1.53 -14.52
N ILE A 134 -0.01 0.50 -13.72
CA ILE A 134 -1.02 0.48 -12.66
C ILE A 134 -0.50 1.25 -11.46
N GLU A 135 -1.24 2.29 -11.07
CA GLU A 135 -0.93 3.17 -9.96
C GLU A 135 -1.75 2.86 -8.70
N SER A 136 -2.93 2.25 -8.87
CA SER A 136 -3.66 1.67 -7.74
C SER A 136 -4.57 0.52 -8.17
N TRP A 137 -4.81 -0.38 -7.23
CA TRP A 137 -5.62 -1.58 -7.45
C TRP A 137 -6.26 -2.08 -6.15
N ILE A 138 -7.30 -2.92 -6.29
CA ILE A 138 -7.98 -3.60 -5.18
C ILE A 138 -8.29 -5.05 -5.54
N ASP A 139 -8.21 -5.96 -4.55
CA ASP A 139 -8.69 -7.35 -4.63
C ASP A 139 -9.25 -7.79 -3.27
N GLY A 140 -10.58 -7.76 -3.14
CA GLY A 140 -11.26 -8.05 -1.89
C GLY A 140 -10.84 -7.13 -0.76
N THR A 141 -10.10 -7.64 0.22
CA THR A 141 -9.57 -6.87 1.36
C THR A 141 -8.12 -6.40 1.15
N LEU A 142 -7.57 -6.60 -0.02
CA LEU A 142 -6.21 -6.18 -0.37
C LEU A 142 -6.24 -5.00 -1.32
N ALA A 143 -5.35 -4.05 -1.12
CA ALA A 143 -5.20 -2.92 -2.03
C ALA A 143 -3.75 -2.45 -2.13
N GLY A 144 -3.40 -1.88 -3.27
CA GLY A 144 -2.11 -1.24 -3.51
C GLY A 144 -2.29 0.17 -4.07
N VAL A 145 -1.46 1.09 -3.59
CA VAL A 145 -1.36 2.48 -4.04
C VAL A 145 0.12 2.81 -4.22
N VAL A 146 0.52 3.26 -5.40
CA VAL A 146 1.93 3.48 -5.71
C VAL A 146 2.43 4.84 -5.22
N TRP A 147 1.57 5.86 -5.17
CA TRP A 147 1.91 7.16 -4.60
C TRP A 147 1.83 7.18 -3.06
N HIS A 148 2.22 8.30 -2.45
CA HIS A 148 2.28 8.53 -1.01
C HIS A 148 1.18 9.51 -0.57
N PRO A 149 -0.03 9.07 -0.17
CA PRO A 149 -1.09 9.97 0.29
C PRO A 149 -0.69 10.73 1.56
N GLU A 150 0.14 10.12 2.42
CA GLU A 150 0.64 10.74 3.67
C GLU A 150 1.60 11.90 3.46
N ARG A 151 2.09 12.10 2.21
CA ARG A 151 2.98 13.20 1.82
C ARG A 151 2.27 14.29 1.01
N MET A 152 0.97 14.16 0.78
CA MET A 152 0.20 15.13 0.01
C MET A 152 -0.41 16.18 0.94
N ASP A 153 -0.40 17.45 0.50
CA ASP A 153 -1.10 18.54 1.21
C ASP A 153 -2.61 18.28 1.30
N GLN A 154 -3.16 17.69 0.26
CA GLN A 154 -4.54 17.19 0.21
C GLN A 154 -4.47 15.69 -0.08
N PRO A 155 -4.42 14.84 0.97
CA PRO A 155 -4.40 13.40 0.81
C PRO A 155 -5.58 12.91 -0.02
N TRP A 156 -5.31 11.99 -0.95
CA TRP A 156 -6.35 11.37 -1.77
C TRP A 156 -6.05 9.89 -1.98
N LEU A 157 -7.09 9.09 -1.85
CA LEU A 157 -7.15 7.69 -2.24
C LEU A 157 -8.41 7.44 -3.08
N PRO A 158 -8.45 6.40 -3.92
CA PRO A 158 -9.69 5.87 -4.47
C PRO A 158 -10.70 5.52 -3.37
N ASP A 159 -11.98 5.82 -3.61
CA ASP A 159 -13.07 5.65 -2.64
C ASP A 159 -13.17 4.21 -2.12
N GLU A 160 -12.84 3.21 -2.96
CA GLU A 160 -12.82 1.80 -2.61
C GLU A 160 -11.76 1.51 -1.53
N ILE A 161 -10.58 2.13 -1.65
CA ILE A 161 -9.48 1.94 -0.69
C ILE A 161 -9.73 2.74 0.59
N GLU A 162 -10.27 3.96 0.48
CA GLU A 162 -10.72 4.72 1.65
C GLU A 162 -11.76 3.93 2.46
N THR A 163 -12.74 3.35 1.76
CA THR A 163 -13.76 2.51 2.40
C THR A 163 -13.15 1.29 3.09
N LEU A 164 -12.10 0.70 2.50
CA LEU A 164 -11.43 -0.46 3.06
C LEU A 164 -10.69 -0.11 4.37
N LEU A 165 -10.02 1.07 4.41
CA LEU A 165 -9.20 1.50 5.56
C LEU A 165 -10.03 2.13 6.68
N PHE A 166 -11.05 2.93 6.32
CA PHE A 166 -11.72 3.84 7.25
C PHE A 166 -13.18 3.46 7.52
N LYS A 167 -13.63 2.30 7.03
CA LYS A 167 -14.97 1.83 7.32
C LYS A 167 -15.07 1.52 8.81
N GLU A 168 -15.86 2.29 9.55
CA GLU A 168 -16.27 1.91 10.90
C GLU A 168 -16.96 0.54 10.81
N ASN A 169 -16.38 -0.46 11.46
CA ASN A 169 -17.07 -1.73 11.71
C ASN A 169 -18.25 -1.43 12.65
N LYS A 170 -19.42 -1.19 12.05
CA LYS A 170 -20.69 -1.05 12.78
C LYS A 170 -21.15 -2.40 13.30
#